data_958ee9d467003841746fb7b2805dbce4
#
_entry.id   958ee9d467003841746fb7b2805dbce4
#
_cell.length_a   1.000
_cell.length_b   1.000
_cell.length_c   1.000
_cell.angle_alpha   90.00
_cell.angle_beta   90.00
_cell.angle_gamma   90.00
#
_symmetry.space_group_name_H-M   'P 1'
#
loop_
_entity.id
_entity.type
_entity.pdbx_description
1 polymer ?
#
loop_
_entity_poly.entity_id
_entity_poly.type
_entity_poly.pdbx_seq_one_letter_code
_entity_poly.pdbx_strand_id
1 'polypeptide(L)'
;MQSRLRVQGHPIQPMLVTFPLGLFVSATVFDLTDVVGGPAFLGEVGYWTGVAALVAAALTAVAGMVDLWDVPGDRTRRTAVAFNLVNAVMAAMFLLTCLVRSHSPQRGASVTILATELVALAVGAVGVHLGARLMRQFDSGRTETGGLDALAGIRTAGRPTIR
;
A
#
# COMPACT_ATOMS: atom_id res chain seq x y z
N MET A 1 1.42 -4.98 -21.69
CA MET A 1 1.39 -6.01 -20.65
C MET A 1 0.20 -5.78 -19.76
N GLN A 2 -0.60 -6.82 -19.49
CA GLN A 2 -1.85 -6.67 -18.77
C GLN A 2 -1.66 -7.34 -17.41
N SER A 3 -1.68 -6.58 -16.30
CA SER A 3 -1.79 -7.19 -14.98
C SER A 3 -3.12 -7.94 -14.89
N ARG A 4 -3.13 -9.14 -14.31
CA ARG A 4 -4.34 -9.99 -14.24
C ARG A 4 -5.42 -9.39 -13.35
N LEU A 5 -5.05 -8.48 -12.47
CA LEU A 5 -5.96 -7.78 -11.57
C LEU A 5 -6.08 -6.30 -11.98
N ARG A 6 -6.95 -6.01 -12.95
CA ARG A 6 -7.32 -4.64 -13.34
C ARG A 6 -8.79 -4.40 -13.09
N VAL A 7 -9.11 -3.34 -12.37
CA VAL A 7 -10.45 -2.75 -12.38
C VAL A 7 -10.37 -1.44 -13.16
N GLN A 8 -11.15 -1.32 -14.24
CA GLN A 8 -11.20 -0.14 -15.11
C GLN A 8 -9.84 0.30 -15.69
N GLY A 9 -8.91 -0.65 -15.87
CA GLY A 9 -7.61 -0.37 -16.49
C GLY A 9 -6.53 0.16 -15.56
N HIS A 10 -6.79 0.36 -14.26
CA HIS A 10 -5.81 0.80 -13.28
C HIS A 10 -5.26 -0.37 -12.45
N PRO A 11 -3.97 -0.38 -12.08
CA PRO A 11 -3.44 -1.40 -11.18
C PRO A 11 -4.10 -1.27 -9.81
N ILE A 12 -4.73 -2.35 -9.32
CA ILE A 12 -5.50 -2.36 -8.09
C ILE A 12 -4.59 -2.31 -6.86
N GLN A 13 -3.38 -2.85 -6.96
CA GLN A 13 -2.48 -3.07 -5.84
C GLN A 13 -2.17 -1.79 -5.01
N PRO A 14 -1.81 -0.62 -5.60
CA PRO A 14 -1.56 0.57 -4.80
C PRO A 14 -2.81 1.12 -4.11
N MET A 15 -4.00 0.87 -4.67
CA MET A 15 -5.27 1.28 -4.04
C MET A 15 -5.63 0.37 -2.85
N LEU A 16 -5.34 -0.94 -2.95
CA LEU A 16 -5.59 -1.90 -1.87
C LEU A 16 -4.74 -1.63 -0.62
N VAL A 17 -3.52 -1.08 -0.77
CA VAL A 17 -2.65 -0.75 0.37
C VAL A 17 -3.18 0.43 1.20
N THR A 18 -3.95 1.34 0.61
CA THR A 18 -4.51 2.49 1.33
C THR A 18 -5.50 2.08 2.41
N PHE A 19 -6.23 0.97 2.22
CA PHE A 19 -7.18 0.49 3.20
C PHE A 19 -6.53 0.01 4.52
N PRO A 20 -5.57 -0.94 4.52
CA PRO A 20 -4.87 -1.32 5.75
C PRO A 20 -4.10 -0.16 6.38
N LEU A 21 -3.51 0.74 5.59
CA LEU A 21 -2.85 1.93 6.12
C LEU A 21 -3.83 2.83 6.88
N GLY A 22 -5.02 3.06 6.35
CA GLY A 22 -6.08 3.82 7.05
C GLY A 22 -6.47 3.18 8.38
N LEU A 23 -6.55 1.85 8.45
CA LEU A 23 -6.82 1.13 9.69
C LEU A 23 -5.65 1.25 10.69
N PHE A 24 -4.38 1.18 10.26
CA PHE A 24 -3.23 1.40 11.13
C PHE A 24 -3.22 2.82 11.72
N VAL A 25 -3.50 3.84 10.89
CA VAL A 25 -3.63 5.22 11.37
C VAL A 25 -4.76 5.33 12.40
N SER A 26 -5.91 4.71 12.15
CA SER A 26 -7.04 4.72 13.10
C SER A 26 -6.69 4.03 14.41
N ALA A 27 -6.00 2.88 14.36
CA ALA A 27 -5.51 2.19 15.55
C ALA A 27 -4.60 3.08 16.39
N THR A 28 -3.60 3.73 15.76
CA THR A 28 -2.69 4.65 16.44
C THR A 28 -3.41 5.86 17.05
N VAL A 29 -4.48 6.38 16.41
CA VAL A 29 -5.29 7.47 16.95
C VAL A 29 -6.04 7.02 18.22
N PHE A 30 -6.61 5.81 18.23
CA PHE A 30 -7.24 5.25 19.43
C PHE A 30 -6.23 5.04 20.56
N ASP A 31 -5.04 4.52 20.22
CA ASP A 31 -3.97 4.29 21.18
C ASP A 31 -3.37 5.60 21.73
N LEU A 32 -3.26 6.63 20.90
CA LEU A 32 -2.89 7.98 21.35
C LEU A 32 -3.92 8.50 22.38
N THR A 33 -5.22 8.32 22.09
CA THR A 33 -6.27 8.78 22.98
C THR A 33 -6.26 8.02 24.30
N ASP A 34 -5.99 6.72 24.31
CA ASP A 34 -5.81 5.91 25.53
C ASP A 34 -4.63 6.40 26.37
N VAL A 35 -3.47 6.63 25.73
CA VAL A 35 -2.23 7.09 26.41
C VAL A 35 -2.38 8.47 27.03
N VAL A 36 -3.14 9.39 26.43
CA VAL A 36 -3.38 10.74 26.98
C VAL A 36 -4.48 10.79 28.05
N GLY A 37 -4.99 9.64 28.49
CA GLY A 37 -5.97 9.54 29.57
C GLY A 37 -7.43 9.57 29.10
N GLY A 38 -7.67 9.19 27.87
CA GLY A 38 -9.03 8.97 27.33
C GLY A 38 -9.72 7.74 27.96
N PRO A 39 -10.95 7.43 27.51
CA PRO A 39 -11.68 6.26 28.00
C PRO A 39 -10.90 4.96 27.79
N ALA A 40 -10.76 4.12 28.84
CA ALA A 40 -9.93 2.92 28.85
C ALA A 40 -10.29 1.88 27.76
N PHE A 41 -11.54 1.88 27.25
CA PHE A 41 -11.93 0.98 26.17
C PHE A 41 -11.26 1.30 24.82
N LEU A 42 -10.74 2.54 24.64
CA LEU A 42 -10.11 2.95 23.39
C LEU A 42 -8.81 2.18 23.11
N GLY A 43 -8.07 1.80 24.13
CA GLY A 43 -6.92 0.92 23.96
C GLY A 43 -7.33 -0.45 23.38
N GLU A 44 -8.42 -1.04 23.85
CA GLU A 44 -8.93 -2.29 23.29
C GLU A 44 -9.42 -2.11 21.84
N VAL A 45 -10.11 -1.01 21.53
CA VAL A 45 -10.53 -0.65 20.17
C VAL A 45 -9.31 -0.49 19.26
N GLY A 46 -8.26 0.21 19.71
CA GLY A 46 -7.00 0.36 18.99
C GLY A 46 -6.36 -0.99 18.67
N TYR A 47 -6.29 -1.88 19.67
CA TYR A 47 -5.78 -3.24 19.48
C TYR A 47 -6.53 -4.02 18.39
N TRP A 48 -7.86 -4.09 18.48
CA TRP A 48 -8.66 -4.84 17.49
C TRP A 48 -8.65 -4.20 16.10
N THR A 49 -8.56 -2.87 16.03
CA THR A 49 -8.38 -2.15 14.78
C THR A 49 -7.02 -2.47 14.15
N GLY A 50 -5.96 -2.55 14.96
CA GLY A 50 -4.64 -3.00 14.55
C GLY A 50 -4.62 -4.43 14.02
N VAL A 51 -5.33 -5.36 14.69
CA VAL A 51 -5.50 -6.74 14.22
C VAL A 51 -6.24 -6.78 12.87
N ALA A 52 -7.31 -6.02 12.72
CA ALA A 52 -8.04 -5.91 11.45
C ALA A 52 -7.15 -5.33 10.33
N ALA A 53 -6.32 -4.34 10.65
CA ALA A 53 -5.34 -3.77 9.74
C ALA A 53 -4.31 -4.82 9.27
N LEU A 54 -3.82 -5.67 10.17
CA LEU A 54 -2.89 -6.75 9.86
C LEU A 54 -3.51 -7.80 8.93
N VAL A 55 -4.77 -8.18 9.17
CA VAL A 55 -5.50 -9.11 8.29
C VAL A 55 -5.65 -8.48 6.89
N ALA A 56 -6.07 -7.21 6.81
CA ALA A 56 -6.19 -6.51 5.54
C ALA A 56 -4.83 -6.37 4.83
N ALA A 57 -3.75 -6.09 5.56
CA ALA A 57 -2.40 -6.02 5.02
C ALA A 57 -1.91 -7.38 4.48
N ALA A 58 -2.22 -8.48 5.18
CA ALA A 58 -1.89 -9.83 4.71
C ALA A 58 -2.60 -10.17 3.39
N LEU A 59 -3.90 -9.86 3.28
CA LEU A 59 -4.66 -10.05 2.04
C LEU A 59 -4.08 -9.21 0.88
N THR A 60 -3.71 -7.96 1.17
CA THR A 60 -3.08 -7.06 0.19
C THR A 60 -1.70 -7.57 -0.24
N ALA A 61 -0.92 -8.13 0.70
CA ALA A 61 0.39 -8.69 0.40
C ALA A 61 0.30 -9.91 -0.52
N VAL A 62 -0.70 -10.79 -0.31
CA VAL A 62 -0.97 -11.94 -1.20
C VAL A 62 -1.30 -11.45 -2.61
N ALA A 63 -2.19 -10.45 -2.74
CA ALA A 63 -2.50 -9.85 -4.05
C ALA A 63 -1.25 -9.26 -4.72
N GLY A 64 -0.41 -8.57 -3.93
CA GLY A 64 0.84 -7.97 -4.41
C GLY A 64 1.89 -8.99 -4.86
N MET A 65 1.97 -10.16 -4.22
CA MET A 65 2.86 -11.25 -4.67
C MET A 65 2.44 -11.80 -6.02
N VAL A 66 1.13 -11.96 -6.26
CA VAL A 66 0.62 -12.44 -7.55
C VAL A 66 0.97 -11.46 -8.67
N ASP A 67 0.81 -10.15 -8.42
CA ASP A 67 1.15 -9.12 -9.41
C ASP A 67 2.67 -9.01 -9.68
N LEU A 68 3.51 -9.32 -8.69
CA LEU A 68 4.97 -9.22 -8.82
C LEU A 68 5.55 -10.27 -9.80
N TRP A 69 4.89 -11.41 -9.98
CA TRP A 69 5.32 -12.45 -10.92
C TRP A 69 5.19 -12.01 -12.39
N ASP A 70 4.26 -11.13 -12.69
CA ASP A 70 3.96 -10.67 -14.04
C ASP A 70 4.65 -9.34 -14.41
N VAL A 71 5.48 -8.74 -13.52
CA VAL A 71 6.19 -7.48 -13.78
C VAL A 71 7.52 -7.75 -14.52
N PRO A 72 7.65 -7.36 -15.80
CA PRO A 72 8.91 -7.43 -16.51
C PRO A 72 9.71 -6.14 -16.34
N GLY A 73 11.00 -6.28 -16.27
CA GLY A 73 11.95 -5.17 -16.31
C GLY A 73 12.53 -4.83 -14.92
N ASP A 74 13.85 -4.70 -14.87
CA ASP A 74 14.62 -4.61 -13.63
C ASP A 74 14.31 -3.41 -12.74
N ARG A 75 14.04 -2.24 -13.32
CA ARG A 75 13.85 -1.01 -12.55
C ARG A 75 12.48 -0.95 -11.87
N THR A 76 11.42 -1.29 -12.58
CA THR A 76 10.04 -1.29 -12.02
C THR A 76 9.89 -2.39 -10.98
N ARG A 77 10.48 -3.57 -11.22
CA ARG A 77 10.50 -4.68 -10.28
C ARG A 77 11.21 -4.31 -8.97
N ARG A 78 12.34 -3.62 -9.02
CA ARG A 78 13.06 -3.15 -7.81
C ARG A 78 12.20 -2.19 -6.98
N THR A 79 11.48 -1.27 -7.61
CA THR A 79 10.60 -0.33 -6.91
C THR A 79 9.40 -1.06 -6.31
N ALA A 80 8.82 -2.04 -7.00
CA ALA A 80 7.72 -2.87 -6.49
C ALA A 80 8.16 -3.74 -5.29
N VAL A 81 9.35 -4.33 -5.35
CA VAL A 81 9.93 -5.09 -4.24
C VAL A 81 10.20 -4.17 -3.04
N ALA A 82 10.78 -2.99 -3.26
CA ALA A 82 11.02 -2.02 -2.18
C ALA A 82 9.69 -1.56 -1.54
N PHE A 83 8.66 -1.30 -2.33
CA PHE A 83 7.33 -0.97 -1.86
C PHE A 83 6.73 -2.07 -0.97
N ASN A 84 6.78 -3.32 -1.42
CA ASN A 84 6.28 -4.46 -0.64
C ASN A 84 7.10 -4.67 0.64
N LEU A 85 8.42 -4.52 0.58
CA LEU A 85 9.29 -4.67 1.75
C LEU A 85 9.00 -3.61 2.82
N VAL A 86 8.85 -2.34 2.44
CA VAL A 86 8.53 -1.24 3.36
C VAL A 86 7.18 -1.48 4.04
N ASN A 87 6.15 -1.90 3.29
CA ASN A 87 4.85 -2.22 3.87
C ASN A 87 4.91 -3.46 4.78
N ALA A 88 5.71 -4.47 4.44
CA ALA A 88 5.94 -5.64 5.29
C ALA A 88 6.63 -5.26 6.61
N VAL A 89 7.62 -4.36 6.58
CA VAL A 89 8.28 -3.85 7.80
C VAL A 89 7.29 -3.09 8.68
N MET A 90 6.48 -2.19 8.10
CA MET A 90 5.42 -1.50 8.85
C MET A 90 4.46 -2.50 9.50
N ALA A 91 3.95 -3.47 8.75
CA ALA A 91 3.03 -4.48 9.27
C ALA A 91 3.69 -5.36 10.36
N ALA A 92 4.97 -5.71 10.22
CA ALA A 92 5.71 -6.46 11.24
C ALA A 92 5.85 -5.68 12.55
N MET A 93 6.07 -4.36 12.49
CA MET A 93 6.11 -3.52 13.69
C MET A 93 4.75 -3.48 14.39
N PHE A 94 3.64 -3.32 13.66
CA PHE A 94 2.29 -3.40 14.24
C PHE A 94 1.98 -4.79 14.78
N LEU A 95 2.44 -5.85 14.12
CA LEU A 95 2.30 -7.22 14.63
C LEU A 95 3.00 -7.38 15.97
N LEU A 96 4.22 -6.86 16.12
CA LEU A 96 4.95 -6.89 17.39
C LEU A 96 4.20 -6.14 18.50
N THR A 97 3.64 -4.95 18.22
CA THR A 97 2.83 -4.22 19.20
C THR A 97 1.59 -5.01 19.60
N CYS A 98 0.89 -5.64 18.66
CA CYS A 98 -0.25 -6.50 18.94
C CYS A 98 0.13 -7.74 19.76
N LEU A 99 1.26 -8.40 19.46
CA LEU A 99 1.73 -9.56 20.22
C LEU A 99 2.09 -9.19 21.66
N VAL A 100 2.76 -8.07 21.89
CA VAL A 100 3.07 -7.57 23.24
C VAL A 100 1.77 -7.31 24.02
N ARG A 101 0.77 -6.70 23.40
CA ARG A 101 -0.52 -6.36 24.03
C ARG A 101 -1.41 -7.57 24.26
N SER A 102 -1.27 -8.64 23.47
CA SER A 102 -2.10 -9.85 23.59
C SER A 102 -1.97 -10.52 24.96
N HIS A 103 -0.85 -10.30 25.67
CA HIS A 103 -0.59 -10.84 27.01
C HIS A 103 -1.17 -9.96 28.13
N SER A 104 -1.65 -8.75 27.84
CA SER A 104 -2.23 -7.84 28.82
C SER A 104 -3.75 -7.98 28.86
N PRO A 105 -4.39 -8.13 30.04
CA PRO A 105 -5.85 -8.31 30.13
C PRO A 105 -6.64 -7.14 29.54
N GLN A 106 -6.15 -5.94 29.68
CA GLN A 106 -6.81 -4.71 29.22
C GLN A 106 -6.38 -4.28 27.81
N ARG A 107 -5.34 -4.92 27.24
CA ARG A 107 -4.79 -4.59 25.92
C ARG A 107 -4.57 -3.10 25.68
N GLY A 108 -4.36 -2.33 26.77
CA GLY A 108 -4.11 -0.89 26.72
C GLY A 108 -2.81 -0.54 25.99
N ALA A 109 -2.76 0.67 25.46
CA ALA A 109 -1.57 1.20 24.85
C ALA A 109 -0.63 1.80 25.92
N SER A 110 0.68 1.67 25.71
CA SER A 110 1.71 2.38 26.47
C SER A 110 2.43 3.37 25.56
N VAL A 111 3.14 4.33 26.16
CA VAL A 111 3.95 5.30 25.42
C VAL A 111 4.94 4.60 24.48
N THR A 112 5.53 3.47 24.90
CA THR A 112 6.46 2.68 24.07
C THR A 112 5.76 2.06 22.87
N ILE A 113 4.56 1.52 23.05
CA ILE A 113 3.73 0.96 21.97
C ILE A 113 3.37 2.05 20.97
N LEU A 114 2.84 3.19 21.47
CA LEU A 114 2.50 4.34 20.65
C LEU A 114 3.71 4.87 19.85
N ALA A 115 4.88 4.98 20.50
CA ALA A 115 6.10 5.40 19.80
C ALA A 115 6.49 4.42 18.67
N THR A 116 6.36 3.12 18.91
CA THR A 116 6.63 2.09 17.90
C THR A 116 5.66 2.19 16.71
N GLU A 117 4.38 2.43 16.99
CA GLU A 117 3.35 2.61 15.95
C GLU A 117 3.59 3.87 15.12
N LEU A 118 3.97 4.99 15.76
CA LEU A 118 4.33 6.22 15.05
C LEU A 118 5.53 6.02 14.12
N VAL A 119 6.56 5.29 14.58
CA VAL A 119 7.70 4.91 13.73
C VAL A 119 7.24 4.01 12.59
N ALA A 120 6.37 3.04 12.85
CA ALA A 120 5.80 2.18 11.83
C ALA A 120 5.03 2.97 10.77
N LEU A 121 4.21 3.96 11.18
CA LEU A 121 3.51 4.85 10.26
C LEU A 121 4.47 5.74 9.45
N ALA A 122 5.56 6.21 10.04
CA ALA A 122 6.60 6.94 9.31
C ALA A 122 7.24 6.07 8.22
N VAL A 123 7.53 4.78 8.52
CA VAL A 123 7.97 3.80 7.53
C VAL A 123 6.90 3.60 6.46
N GLY A 124 5.61 3.48 6.84
CA GLY A 124 4.49 3.38 5.91
C GLY A 124 4.36 4.58 4.97
N ALA A 125 4.63 5.80 5.45
CA ALA A 125 4.65 7.00 4.61
C ALA A 125 5.68 6.92 3.49
N VAL A 126 6.85 6.31 3.74
CA VAL A 126 7.84 5.99 2.69
C VAL A 126 7.24 5.01 1.68
N GLY A 127 6.50 4.00 2.15
CA GLY A 127 5.77 3.06 1.30
C GLY A 127 4.78 3.76 0.38
N VAL A 128 3.96 4.67 0.90
CA VAL A 128 3.03 5.50 0.10
C VAL A 128 3.75 6.29 -0.97
N HIS A 129 4.89 6.90 -0.63
CA HIS A 129 5.70 7.64 -1.59
C HIS A 129 6.25 6.76 -2.72
N LEU A 130 6.71 5.55 -2.39
CA LEU A 130 7.16 4.56 -3.38
C LEU A 130 5.99 4.08 -4.27
N GLY A 131 4.82 3.85 -3.69
CA GLY A 131 3.60 3.49 -4.41
C GLY A 131 3.17 4.58 -5.41
N ALA A 132 3.22 5.84 -5.00
CA ALA A 132 2.94 6.97 -5.87
C ALA A 132 3.96 7.11 -7.02
N ARG A 133 5.22 6.77 -6.80
CA ARG A 133 6.23 6.70 -7.86
C ARG A 133 5.93 5.57 -8.85
N LEU A 134 5.55 4.39 -8.36
CA LEU A 134 5.14 3.27 -9.18
C LEU A 134 3.98 3.63 -10.10
N MET A 135 2.91 4.24 -9.57
CA MET A 135 1.77 4.70 -10.37
C MET A 135 2.20 5.63 -11.50
N ARG A 136 3.04 6.63 -11.22
CA ARG A 136 3.55 7.56 -12.23
C ARG A 136 4.35 6.87 -13.33
N GLN A 137 5.13 5.83 -13.00
CA GLN A 137 5.89 5.06 -14.00
C GLN A 137 4.97 4.26 -14.94
N PHE A 138 3.86 3.73 -14.42
CA PHE A 138 2.86 3.04 -15.24
C PHE A 138 2.08 4.00 -16.15
N ASP A 139 1.76 5.20 -15.69
CA ASP A 139 1.04 6.20 -16.47
C ASP A 139 1.91 6.80 -17.60
N SER A 140 3.18 7.08 -17.33
CA SER A 140 4.13 7.62 -18.33
C SER A 140 4.34 6.67 -19.51
N GLY A 141 4.46 5.35 -19.27
CA GLY A 141 4.58 4.34 -20.32
C GLY A 141 3.32 4.22 -21.20
N ARG A 142 2.17 4.62 -20.69
CA ARG A 142 0.90 4.57 -21.41
C ARG A 142 0.74 5.76 -22.37
N THR A 143 1.21 6.93 -21.98
CA THR A 143 1.10 8.15 -22.78
C THR A 143 2.01 8.07 -24.02
N GLU A 144 3.20 7.49 -23.89
CA GLU A 144 4.12 7.32 -25.03
C GLU A 144 3.57 6.33 -26.08
N THR A 145 3.02 5.20 -25.66
CA THR A 145 2.48 4.18 -26.59
C THR A 145 1.25 4.71 -27.32
N GLY A 146 0.33 5.37 -26.62
CA GLY A 146 -0.87 5.96 -27.22
C GLY A 146 -0.54 7.10 -28.20
N GLY A 147 0.49 7.91 -27.90
CA GLY A 147 0.95 8.98 -28.78
C GLY A 147 1.58 8.45 -30.07
N LEU A 148 2.39 7.42 -30.00
CA LEU A 148 3.02 6.81 -31.16
C LEU A 148 2.02 6.09 -32.08
N ASP A 149 1.02 5.38 -31.51
CA ASP A 149 -0.04 4.74 -32.25
C ASP A 149 -0.95 5.75 -32.97
N ALA A 150 -1.25 6.88 -32.33
CA ALA A 150 -1.99 7.98 -32.93
C ALA A 150 -1.23 8.60 -34.12
N LEU A 151 0.10 8.81 -33.98
CA LEU A 151 0.95 9.32 -35.05
C LEU A 151 1.12 8.32 -36.19
N ALA A 152 1.20 7.02 -35.91
CA ALA A 152 1.24 5.95 -36.90
C ALA A 152 -0.07 5.88 -37.70
N GLY A 153 -1.23 6.03 -37.03
CA GLY A 153 -2.54 6.10 -37.68
C GLY A 153 -2.70 7.28 -38.64
N ILE A 154 -2.15 8.45 -38.29
CA ILE A 154 -2.15 9.65 -39.15
C ILE A 154 -1.28 9.40 -40.40
N ARG A 155 -0.14 8.72 -40.25
CA ARG A 155 0.76 8.41 -41.39
C ARG A 155 0.12 7.45 -42.41
N THR A 156 -0.67 6.51 -41.95
CA THR A 156 -1.35 5.55 -42.83
C THR A 156 -2.56 6.15 -43.52
N ALA A 157 -3.27 7.10 -42.89
CA ALA A 157 -4.44 7.78 -43.48
C ALA A 157 -4.08 8.82 -44.55
N GLY A 158 -2.83 9.29 -44.59
CA GLY A 158 -2.38 10.33 -45.51
C GLY A 158 -1.79 9.83 -46.86
N ARG A 159 -1.88 8.54 -47.20
CA ARG A 159 -1.36 8.01 -48.49
C ARG A 159 -2.45 8.05 -49.55
N PRO A 160 -2.43 9.04 -50.50
CA PRO A 160 -3.38 9.06 -51.58
C PRO A 160 -3.12 7.85 -52.47
N THR A 161 -4.15 7.05 -52.74
CA THR A 161 -4.15 6.03 -53.79
C THR A 161 -4.20 6.74 -55.15
N ILE A 162 -3.03 6.96 -55.75
CA ILE A 162 -2.95 7.39 -57.16
C ILE A 162 -3.33 6.18 -58.01
N ARG A 163 -4.46 6.28 -58.71
CA ARG A 163 -4.87 5.45 -59.85
C ARG A 163 -4.43 6.10 -61.11
#